data_4e416824b6f947603f1622ab147a5779
#
_entry.id   4e416824b6f947603f1622ab147a5779
#
_cell.length_a   1.000
_cell.length_b   1.000
_cell.length_c   1.000
_cell.angle_alpha   90.00
_cell.angle_beta   90.00
_cell.angle_gamma   90.00
#
_symmetry.space_group_name_H-M   'P 1'
#
loop_
_entity.id
_entity.type
_entity.pdbx_description
1 polymer ?
#
loop_
_entity_poly.entity_id
_entity_poly.type
_entity_poly.pdbx_seq_one_letter_code
_entity_poly.pdbx_strand_id
1 'polypeptide(L)'
;ETEIVGVTTNVDFLFSVIAHPGFRKGKVDTGFIDRHRSELTTSLNTDPDRGLGLASLFLLVQRKRLTTSQAMASEDPWSPWQRGDGWRMNDDSYTVLEFEIGGERVAVKAHYRGEHYLLDLPGGSVRGEARLNRDGMLVASLDGLRVRARVVQHDKELVVLLDGERQALLMHDPLEAGLEDEAGPGSLRSPMPGKVLDVLVSEGDKVQRGTPMIILEAMKMEHTIVAPADGTVTRINYAAGDLIDEGVDLVEFEAD
;
A
#
# COMPACT_ATOMS: atom_id res chain seq x y z
N GLU A 1 -10.37 -22.68 11.34
CA GLU A 1 -9.33 -21.98 10.53
C GLU A 1 -9.05 -20.67 11.26
N THR A 2 -7.80 -20.46 11.67
CA THR A 2 -7.44 -19.27 12.45
C THR A 2 -6.68 -18.33 11.52
N GLU A 3 -7.18 -17.10 11.37
CA GLU A 3 -6.58 -16.04 10.56
C GLU A 3 -5.98 -14.99 11.50
N ILE A 4 -4.69 -14.73 11.40
CA ILE A 4 -3.98 -13.76 12.23
C ILE A 4 -3.27 -12.76 11.32
N VAL A 5 -3.64 -11.47 11.44
CA VAL A 5 -3.08 -10.35 10.68
C VAL A 5 -2.69 -9.23 11.64
N GLY A 6 -1.69 -8.42 11.26
CA GLY A 6 -1.21 -7.28 12.07
C GLY A 6 -0.16 -7.62 13.12
N VAL A 7 0.22 -8.90 13.25
CA VAL A 7 1.32 -9.35 14.12
C VAL A 7 2.19 -10.38 13.41
N THR A 8 3.47 -10.37 13.69
CA THR A 8 4.39 -11.41 13.17
C THR A 8 4.12 -12.73 13.90
N THR A 9 3.80 -13.76 13.13
CA THR A 9 3.53 -15.10 13.67
C THR A 9 4.47 -16.13 13.05
N ASN A 10 4.59 -17.30 13.67
CA ASN A 10 5.30 -18.46 13.14
C ASN A 10 4.37 -19.49 12.49
N VAL A 11 3.14 -19.08 12.13
CA VAL A 11 2.12 -20.00 11.58
C VAL A 11 2.59 -20.65 10.29
N ASP A 12 3.21 -19.89 9.39
CA ASP A 12 3.71 -20.40 8.10
C ASP A 12 4.81 -21.44 8.31
N PHE A 13 5.72 -21.21 9.27
CA PHE A 13 6.74 -22.18 9.67
C PHE A 13 6.11 -23.45 10.24
N LEU A 14 5.14 -23.32 11.14
CA LEU A 14 4.43 -24.46 11.73
C LEU A 14 3.67 -25.26 10.67
N PHE A 15 3.05 -24.56 9.70
CA PHE A 15 2.40 -25.19 8.57
C PHE A 15 3.39 -26.02 7.74
N SER A 16 4.56 -25.45 7.42
CA SER A 16 5.62 -26.13 6.68
C SER A 16 6.10 -27.40 7.43
N VAL A 17 6.23 -27.31 8.75
CA VAL A 17 6.59 -28.48 9.58
C VAL A 17 5.54 -29.58 9.50
N ILE A 18 4.26 -29.25 9.68
CA ILE A 18 3.15 -30.20 9.66
C ILE A 18 2.94 -30.80 8.27
N ALA A 19 3.15 -30.00 7.23
CA ALA A 19 3.02 -30.45 5.84
C ALA A 19 4.17 -31.36 5.40
N HIS A 20 5.33 -31.29 6.07
CA HIS A 20 6.51 -32.07 5.69
C HIS A 20 6.26 -33.58 5.72
N PRO A 21 6.68 -34.33 4.66
CA PRO A 21 6.43 -35.76 4.56
C PRO A 21 6.98 -36.59 5.75
N GLY A 22 8.12 -36.18 6.30
CA GLY A 22 8.71 -36.82 7.48
C GLY A 22 7.84 -36.67 8.73
N PHE A 23 7.26 -35.48 8.93
CA PHE A 23 6.33 -35.21 10.03
C PHE A 23 5.05 -36.06 9.89
N ARG A 24 4.44 -36.07 8.70
CA ARG A 24 3.23 -36.88 8.42
C ARG A 24 3.43 -38.39 8.62
N LYS A 25 4.65 -38.90 8.42
CA LYS A 25 5.02 -40.31 8.63
C LYS A 25 5.36 -40.61 10.08
N GLY A 26 5.29 -39.65 10.99
CA GLY A 26 5.62 -39.81 12.40
C GLY A 26 7.14 -40.00 12.67
N LYS A 27 8.00 -39.69 11.71
CA LYS A 27 9.46 -39.77 11.85
C LYS A 27 10.02 -38.45 12.39
N VAL A 28 9.64 -38.12 13.61
CA VAL A 28 10.01 -36.86 14.27
C VAL A 28 10.82 -37.15 15.53
N ASP A 29 11.91 -36.41 15.66
CA ASP A 29 12.74 -36.35 16.87
C ASP A 29 13.13 -34.87 17.13
N THR A 30 13.86 -34.62 18.21
CA THR A 30 14.30 -33.28 18.63
C THR A 30 15.20 -32.59 17.58
N GLY A 31 15.89 -33.34 16.72
CA GLY A 31 16.74 -32.83 15.63
C GLY A 31 16.02 -32.67 14.30
N PHE A 32 14.68 -32.88 14.23
CA PHE A 32 13.92 -32.84 12.98
C PHE A 32 14.02 -31.46 12.29
N ILE A 33 13.84 -30.39 13.04
CA ILE A 33 13.87 -29.01 12.52
C ILE A 33 15.25 -28.67 11.98
N ASP A 34 16.32 -29.03 12.71
CA ASP A 34 17.69 -28.72 12.30
C ASP A 34 18.08 -29.46 11.01
N ARG A 35 17.67 -30.71 10.85
CA ARG A 35 17.94 -31.50 9.63
C ARG A 35 17.21 -31.00 8.41
N HIS A 36 16.00 -30.47 8.57
CA HIS A 36 15.15 -30.03 7.48
C HIS A 36 15.02 -28.50 7.41
N ARG A 37 15.90 -27.75 8.10
CA ARG A 37 15.79 -26.29 8.21
C ARG A 37 15.69 -25.62 6.84
N SER A 38 16.51 -26.00 5.87
CA SER A 38 16.49 -25.44 4.52
C SER A 38 15.16 -25.66 3.79
N GLU A 39 14.54 -26.83 3.99
CA GLU A 39 13.25 -27.16 3.37
C GLU A 39 12.08 -26.47 4.08
N LEU A 40 12.17 -26.30 5.40
CA LEU A 40 11.14 -25.69 6.23
C LEU A 40 11.14 -24.16 6.17
N THR A 41 12.30 -23.53 5.90
CA THR A 41 12.45 -22.07 5.74
C THR A 41 12.34 -21.61 4.30
N THR A 42 12.39 -22.53 3.33
CA THR A 42 12.03 -22.16 1.95
C THR A 42 10.56 -21.81 1.96
N SER A 43 10.26 -20.52 1.77
CA SER A 43 8.88 -20.06 1.58
C SER A 43 8.22 -21.01 0.60
N LEU A 44 7.08 -21.59 0.99
CA LEU A 44 6.23 -22.31 0.05
C LEU A 44 6.17 -21.44 -1.20
N ASN A 45 6.49 -21.98 -2.36
CA ASN A 45 6.55 -21.26 -3.63
C ASN A 45 5.18 -20.67 -3.94
N THR A 46 4.83 -19.61 -3.23
CA THR A 46 3.62 -18.84 -3.52
C THR A 46 3.91 -18.13 -4.83
N ASP A 47 3.17 -18.46 -5.84
CA ASP A 47 3.19 -17.73 -7.12
C ASP A 47 2.83 -16.25 -6.80
N PRO A 48 3.79 -15.32 -6.87
CA PRO A 48 3.55 -13.94 -6.48
C PRO A 48 2.46 -13.30 -7.33
N ASP A 49 2.32 -13.70 -8.58
CA ASP A 49 1.30 -13.20 -9.49
C ASP A 49 -0.10 -13.62 -9.06
N ARG A 50 -0.24 -14.82 -8.51
CA ARG A 50 -1.53 -15.31 -8.01
C ARG A 50 -2.01 -14.46 -6.82
N GLY A 51 -1.14 -14.14 -5.90
CA GLY A 51 -1.45 -13.27 -4.77
C GLY A 51 -1.75 -11.84 -5.19
N LEU A 52 -0.93 -11.27 -6.09
CA LEU A 52 -1.18 -9.95 -6.70
C LEU A 52 -2.52 -9.88 -7.41
N GLY A 53 -2.85 -10.90 -8.21
CA GLY A 53 -4.13 -11.00 -8.92
C GLY A 53 -5.32 -11.04 -7.95
N LEU A 54 -5.23 -11.83 -6.87
CA LEU A 54 -6.28 -11.92 -5.86
C LEU A 54 -6.44 -10.64 -5.06
N ALA A 55 -5.35 -9.99 -4.65
CA ALA A 55 -5.37 -8.70 -3.97
C ALA A 55 -5.98 -7.61 -4.86
N SER A 56 -5.58 -7.56 -6.13
CA SER A 56 -6.13 -6.63 -7.11
C SER A 56 -7.63 -6.82 -7.31
N LEU A 57 -8.09 -8.04 -7.50
CA LEU A 57 -9.51 -8.36 -7.64
C LEU A 57 -10.31 -8.01 -6.37
N PHE A 58 -9.74 -8.23 -5.19
CA PHE A 58 -10.37 -7.85 -3.92
C PHE A 58 -10.61 -6.33 -3.85
N LEU A 59 -9.60 -5.52 -4.14
CA LEU A 59 -9.71 -4.06 -4.15
C LEU A 59 -10.74 -3.57 -5.18
N LEU A 60 -10.74 -4.14 -6.38
CA LEU A 60 -11.69 -3.78 -7.44
C LEU A 60 -13.13 -4.11 -7.04
N VAL A 61 -13.36 -5.28 -6.43
CA VAL A 61 -14.69 -5.68 -5.92
C VAL A 61 -15.12 -4.81 -4.75
N GLN A 62 -14.23 -4.47 -3.83
CA GLN A 62 -14.51 -3.53 -2.75
C GLN A 62 -14.88 -2.14 -3.30
N ARG A 63 -14.07 -1.60 -4.22
CA ARG A 63 -14.34 -0.31 -4.86
C ARG A 63 -15.70 -0.30 -5.55
N LYS A 64 -16.02 -1.35 -6.32
CA LYS A 64 -17.33 -1.51 -6.99
C LYS A 64 -18.48 -1.51 -5.97
N ARG A 65 -18.33 -2.21 -4.84
CA ARG A 65 -19.35 -2.23 -3.77
C ARG A 65 -19.55 -0.86 -3.13
N LEU A 66 -18.47 -0.17 -2.78
CA LEU A 66 -18.51 1.16 -2.18
C LEU A 66 -19.18 2.17 -3.13
N THR A 67 -18.75 2.21 -4.39
CA THR A 67 -19.33 3.09 -5.41
C THR A 67 -20.82 2.82 -5.60
N THR A 68 -21.22 1.53 -5.67
CA THR A 68 -22.63 1.16 -5.80
C THR A 68 -23.44 1.57 -4.57
N SER A 69 -22.91 1.39 -3.36
CA SER A 69 -23.61 1.79 -2.13
C SER A 69 -23.75 3.30 -2.01
N GLN A 70 -22.73 4.07 -2.38
CA GLN A 70 -22.76 5.53 -2.43
C GLN A 70 -23.76 6.04 -3.48
N ALA A 71 -23.79 5.42 -4.66
CA ALA A 71 -24.74 5.73 -5.71
C ALA A 71 -26.19 5.56 -5.20
N MET A 72 -26.49 4.42 -4.56
CA MET A 72 -27.83 4.14 -4.02
C MET A 72 -28.23 5.08 -2.87
N ALA A 73 -27.28 5.65 -2.15
CA ALA A 73 -27.53 6.59 -1.06
C ALA A 73 -27.65 8.05 -1.54
N SER A 74 -27.32 8.35 -2.79
CA SER A 74 -27.38 9.69 -3.36
C SER A 74 -28.76 10.02 -3.95
N GLU A 75 -29.04 11.31 -4.14
CA GLU A 75 -30.25 11.80 -4.82
C GLU A 75 -30.25 11.51 -6.34
N ASP A 76 -29.06 11.26 -6.94
CA ASP A 76 -28.90 10.87 -8.34
C ASP A 76 -28.07 9.58 -8.48
N PRO A 77 -28.72 8.39 -8.29
CA PRO A 77 -28.02 7.10 -8.38
C PRO A 77 -27.44 6.77 -9.76
N TRP A 78 -27.93 7.47 -10.79
CA TRP A 78 -27.56 7.23 -12.20
C TRP A 78 -26.50 8.22 -12.70
N SER A 79 -25.97 9.07 -11.84
CA SER A 79 -24.93 10.03 -12.20
C SER A 79 -23.71 9.34 -12.82
N PRO A 80 -23.21 9.83 -13.98
CA PRO A 80 -21.97 9.31 -14.57
C PRO A 80 -20.77 9.37 -13.64
N TRP A 81 -20.74 10.31 -12.70
CA TRP A 81 -19.67 10.48 -11.72
C TRP A 81 -19.59 9.36 -10.67
N GLN A 82 -20.65 8.55 -10.56
CA GLN A 82 -20.71 7.42 -9.65
C GLN A 82 -20.33 6.08 -10.31
N ARG A 83 -19.82 6.12 -11.55
CA ARG A 83 -19.33 4.95 -12.26
C ARG A 83 -17.92 4.60 -11.80
N GLY A 84 -17.76 3.42 -11.23
CA GLY A 84 -16.46 2.89 -10.78
C GLY A 84 -15.77 2.02 -11.84
N ASP A 85 -15.92 2.33 -13.12
CA ASP A 85 -15.46 1.51 -14.24
C ASP A 85 -14.16 2.04 -14.90
N GLY A 86 -13.49 3.01 -14.26
CA GLY A 86 -12.23 3.56 -14.75
C GLY A 86 -12.34 4.24 -16.12
N TRP A 87 -13.54 4.67 -16.52
CA TRP A 87 -13.81 5.26 -17.83
C TRP A 87 -12.84 6.39 -18.20
N ARG A 88 -12.32 6.35 -19.42
CA ARG A 88 -11.45 7.36 -20.03
C ARG A 88 -11.97 7.75 -21.39
N MET A 89 -11.79 9.02 -21.77
CA MET A 89 -12.17 9.50 -23.11
C MET A 89 -11.12 9.04 -24.13
N ASN A 90 -11.56 8.30 -25.16
CA ASN A 90 -10.73 7.81 -26.27
C ASN A 90 -9.57 6.88 -25.86
N ASP A 91 -9.67 6.23 -24.70
CA ASP A 91 -8.67 5.29 -24.21
C ASP A 91 -9.34 4.11 -23.50
N ASP A 92 -8.58 3.04 -23.28
CA ASP A 92 -9.02 1.88 -22.51
C ASP A 92 -9.36 2.28 -21.08
N SER A 93 -10.45 1.72 -20.57
CA SER A 93 -10.80 1.88 -19.16
C SER A 93 -9.90 1.00 -18.31
N TYR A 94 -9.00 1.60 -17.54
CA TYR A 94 -8.12 0.87 -16.62
C TYR A 94 -7.85 1.64 -15.33
N THR A 95 -7.37 0.93 -14.32
CA THR A 95 -6.78 1.48 -13.10
C THR A 95 -5.42 0.83 -12.84
N VAL A 96 -4.52 1.57 -12.23
CA VAL A 96 -3.23 1.04 -11.76
C VAL A 96 -3.32 0.85 -10.25
N LEU A 97 -2.89 -0.30 -9.79
CA LEU A 97 -2.78 -0.67 -8.38
C LEU A 97 -1.30 -0.91 -8.10
N GLU A 98 -0.74 -0.21 -7.14
CA GLU A 98 0.66 -0.33 -6.78
C GLU A 98 0.81 -1.08 -5.46
N PHE A 99 1.69 -2.07 -5.48
CA PHE A 99 1.98 -2.92 -4.33
C PHE A 99 3.48 -2.99 -4.09
N GLU A 100 3.85 -3.32 -2.88
CA GLU A 100 5.21 -3.72 -2.54
C GLU A 100 5.19 -5.14 -1.98
N ILE A 101 6.08 -5.99 -2.50
CA ILE A 101 6.26 -7.37 -2.09
C ILE A 101 7.75 -7.60 -1.83
N GLY A 102 8.10 -7.97 -0.60
CA GLY A 102 9.50 -8.26 -0.26
C GLY A 102 10.46 -7.08 -0.46
N GLY A 103 9.96 -5.83 -0.43
CA GLY A 103 10.75 -4.62 -0.67
C GLY A 103 10.81 -4.18 -2.14
N GLU A 104 10.17 -4.91 -3.05
CA GLU A 104 10.09 -4.53 -4.48
C GLU A 104 8.71 -3.96 -4.82
N ARG A 105 8.68 -2.81 -5.49
CA ARG A 105 7.45 -2.19 -5.98
C ARG A 105 6.97 -2.86 -7.26
N VAL A 106 5.71 -3.21 -7.31
CA VAL A 106 5.05 -3.87 -8.44
C VAL A 106 3.75 -3.14 -8.76
N ALA A 107 3.60 -2.71 -10.01
CA ALA A 107 2.37 -2.10 -10.51
C ALA A 107 1.54 -3.15 -11.26
N VAL A 108 0.26 -3.25 -10.91
CA VAL A 108 -0.73 -4.08 -11.61
C VAL A 108 -1.69 -3.17 -12.34
N LYS A 109 -1.75 -3.27 -13.67
CA LYS A 109 -2.72 -2.55 -14.48
C LYS A 109 -3.95 -3.42 -14.68
N ALA A 110 -5.08 -2.95 -14.17
CA ALA A 110 -6.35 -3.66 -14.26
C ALA A 110 -7.25 -2.99 -15.29
N HIS A 111 -7.48 -3.62 -16.42
CA HIS A 111 -8.37 -3.18 -17.49
C HIS A 111 -9.80 -3.67 -17.22
N TYR A 112 -10.76 -2.77 -17.33
CA TYR A 112 -12.17 -3.10 -17.19
C TYR A 112 -12.70 -3.70 -18.51
N ARG A 113 -13.29 -4.89 -18.45
CA ARG A 113 -13.84 -5.63 -19.60
C ARG A 113 -15.26 -6.11 -19.32
N GLY A 114 -16.15 -5.21 -18.94
CA GLY A 114 -17.51 -5.51 -18.56
C GLY A 114 -17.59 -6.26 -17.23
N GLU A 115 -17.90 -7.56 -17.28
CA GLU A 115 -18.05 -8.40 -16.07
C GLU A 115 -16.71 -8.96 -15.55
N HIS A 116 -15.61 -8.81 -16.28
CA HIS A 116 -14.30 -9.30 -15.90
C HIS A 116 -13.22 -8.21 -16.02
N TYR A 117 -12.05 -8.50 -15.49
CA TYR A 117 -10.85 -7.67 -15.59
C TYR A 117 -9.78 -8.41 -16.36
N LEU A 118 -8.96 -7.68 -17.11
CA LEU A 118 -7.67 -8.17 -17.58
C LEU A 118 -6.60 -7.50 -16.71
N LEU A 119 -5.86 -8.32 -15.96
CA LEU A 119 -4.82 -7.87 -15.05
C LEU A 119 -3.46 -8.08 -15.69
N ASP A 120 -2.70 -7.02 -15.87
CA ASP A 120 -1.31 -7.11 -16.31
C ASP A 120 -0.44 -7.29 -15.05
N LEU A 121 -0.01 -8.53 -14.84
CA LEU A 121 0.86 -8.97 -13.76
C LEU A 121 2.31 -9.13 -14.27
N PRO A 122 3.33 -9.21 -13.39
CA PRO A 122 4.72 -9.39 -13.82
C PRO A 122 4.95 -10.60 -14.72
N GLY A 123 4.29 -11.72 -14.48
CA GLY A 123 4.38 -12.94 -15.30
C GLY A 123 3.51 -12.95 -16.55
N GLY A 124 2.65 -11.95 -16.76
CA GLY A 124 1.78 -11.85 -17.93
C GLY A 124 0.37 -11.37 -17.60
N SER A 125 -0.43 -11.20 -18.66
CA SER A 125 -1.81 -10.75 -18.51
C SER A 125 -2.73 -11.93 -18.16
N VAL A 126 -3.56 -11.78 -17.14
CA VAL A 126 -4.47 -12.79 -16.60
C VAL A 126 -5.90 -12.25 -16.60
N ARG A 127 -6.84 -13.04 -17.13
CA ARG A 127 -8.27 -12.72 -17.02
C ARG A 127 -8.76 -13.04 -15.61
N GLY A 128 -9.29 -12.03 -14.91
CA GLY A 128 -9.78 -12.11 -13.54
C GLY A 128 -11.26 -11.79 -13.40
N GLU A 129 -11.96 -12.59 -12.61
CA GLU A 129 -13.32 -12.35 -12.16
C GLU A 129 -13.39 -12.64 -10.67
N ALA A 130 -14.11 -11.84 -9.89
CA ALA A 130 -14.25 -12.12 -8.47
C ALA A 130 -15.55 -11.58 -7.88
N ARG A 131 -15.90 -12.18 -6.75
CA ARG A 131 -16.98 -11.70 -5.88
C ARG A 131 -16.64 -11.99 -4.41
N LEU A 132 -17.06 -11.12 -3.52
CA LEU A 132 -17.02 -11.39 -2.10
C LEU A 132 -18.34 -12.04 -1.66
N ASN A 133 -18.28 -13.15 -0.94
CA ASN A 133 -19.45 -13.74 -0.33
C ASN A 133 -19.86 -12.97 0.95
N ARG A 134 -20.89 -13.45 1.65
CA ARG A 134 -21.39 -12.83 2.89
C ARG A 134 -20.40 -12.92 4.06
N ASP A 135 -19.54 -13.95 4.05
CA ASP A 135 -18.54 -14.20 5.09
C ASP A 135 -17.20 -13.49 4.80
N GLY A 136 -17.17 -12.62 3.76
CA GLY A 136 -15.96 -11.88 3.35
C GLY A 136 -14.92 -12.71 2.60
N MET A 137 -15.25 -13.97 2.22
CA MET A 137 -14.39 -14.81 1.40
C MET A 137 -14.42 -14.33 -0.06
N LEU A 138 -13.26 -14.12 -0.65
CA LEU A 138 -13.10 -13.84 -2.07
C LEU A 138 -13.23 -15.14 -2.86
N VAL A 139 -14.23 -15.19 -3.72
CA VAL A 139 -14.37 -16.26 -4.73
C VAL A 139 -13.96 -15.68 -6.06
N ALA A 140 -12.82 -16.08 -6.57
CA ALA A 140 -12.23 -15.56 -7.80
C ALA A 140 -12.05 -16.64 -8.84
N SER A 141 -11.90 -16.22 -10.09
CA SER A 141 -11.43 -17.02 -11.21
C SER A 141 -10.26 -16.28 -11.86
N LEU A 142 -9.12 -16.92 -11.98
CA LEU A 142 -7.94 -16.44 -12.69
C LEU A 142 -7.69 -17.38 -13.87
N ASP A 143 -7.83 -16.89 -15.10
CA ASP A 143 -7.77 -17.68 -16.35
C ASP A 143 -8.63 -18.97 -16.33
N GLY A 144 -9.82 -18.88 -15.70
CA GLY A 144 -10.73 -20.02 -15.55
C GLY A 144 -10.45 -20.92 -14.35
N LEU A 145 -9.32 -20.75 -13.66
CA LEU A 145 -9.02 -21.46 -12.41
C LEU A 145 -9.80 -20.80 -11.26
N ARG A 146 -10.75 -21.54 -10.70
CA ARG A 146 -11.53 -21.07 -9.55
C ARG A 146 -10.75 -21.20 -8.26
N VAL A 147 -10.71 -20.10 -7.51
CA VAL A 147 -9.95 -19.97 -6.27
C VAL A 147 -10.85 -19.38 -5.19
N ARG A 148 -10.66 -19.83 -3.96
CA ARG A 148 -11.24 -19.22 -2.75
C ARG A 148 -10.11 -18.73 -1.87
N ALA A 149 -10.08 -17.44 -1.62
CA ALA A 149 -9.06 -16.83 -0.78
C ALA A 149 -9.72 -15.91 0.26
N ARG A 150 -9.07 -15.78 1.40
CA ARG A 150 -9.38 -14.70 2.33
C ARG A 150 -8.39 -13.58 2.07
N VAL A 151 -8.89 -12.37 1.85
CA VAL A 151 -8.04 -11.17 1.79
C VAL A 151 -8.44 -10.29 2.95
N VAL A 152 -7.48 -9.96 3.79
CA VAL A 152 -7.64 -9.08 4.94
C VAL A 152 -6.87 -7.80 4.67
N GLN A 153 -7.53 -6.67 4.83
CA GLN A 153 -6.91 -5.36 4.73
C GLN A 153 -6.80 -4.74 6.13
N HIS A 154 -5.60 -4.31 6.47
CA HIS A 154 -5.31 -3.55 7.67
C HIS A 154 -4.46 -2.35 7.27
N ASP A 155 -5.04 -1.15 7.31
CA ASP A 155 -4.46 0.07 6.76
C ASP A 155 -4.00 -0.11 5.30
N LYS A 156 -2.68 0.01 5.05
CA LYS A 156 -2.05 -0.20 3.73
C LYS A 156 -1.65 -1.66 3.48
N GLU A 157 -1.66 -2.51 4.51
CA GLU A 157 -1.30 -3.92 4.37
C GLU A 157 -2.49 -4.76 3.89
N LEU A 158 -2.27 -5.52 2.82
CA LEU A 158 -3.16 -6.57 2.33
C LEU A 158 -2.53 -7.92 2.58
N VAL A 159 -3.25 -8.80 3.24
CA VAL A 159 -2.82 -10.17 3.46
C VAL A 159 -3.74 -11.13 2.72
N VAL A 160 -3.20 -11.82 1.75
CA VAL A 160 -3.90 -12.87 0.99
C VAL A 160 -3.61 -14.21 1.64
N LEU A 161 -4.66 -14.88 2.09
CA LEU A 161 -4.60 -16.22 2.68
C LEU A 161 -5.23 -17.21 1.69
N LEU A 162 -4.43 -18.13 1.19
CA LEU A 162 -4.82 -19.09 0.16
C LEU A 162 -4.18 -20.45 0.42
N ASP A 163 -4.99 -21.51 0.53
CA ASP A 163 -4.53 -22.90 0.66
C ASP A 163 -3.52 -23.12 1.82
N GLY A 164 -3.61 -22.31 2.88
CA GLY A 164 -2.70 -22.34 4.03
C GLY A 164 -1.43 -21.49 3.85
N GLU A 165 -1.28 -20.83 2.71
CA GLU A 165 -0.21 -19.88 2.44
C GLU A 165 -0.66 -18.46 2.74
N ARG A 166 0.30 -17.63 3.21
CA ARG A 166 0.10 -16.22 3.50
C ARG A 166 1.00 -15.37 2.61
N GLN A 167 0.42 -14.43 1.89
CA GLN A 167 1.16 -13.43 1.14
C GLN A 167 0.77 -12.04 1.63
N ALA A 168 1.73 -11.29 2.15
CA ALA A 168 1.56 -9.91 2.55
C ALA A 168 2.00 -8.99 1.42
N LEU A 169 1.18 -7.97 1.15
CA LEU A 169 1.42 -6.93 0.16
C LEU A 169 1.18 -5.58 0.84
N LEU A 170 2.07 -4.63 0.64
CA LEU A 170 1.84 -3.25 1.06
C LEU A 170 1.27 -2.47 -0.13
N MET A 171 0.12 -1.84 0.05
CA MET A 171 -0.53 -1.03 -0.97
C MET A 171 0.05 0.39 -0.94
N HIS A 172 0.47 0.89 -2.10
CA HIS A 172 0.87 2.28 -2.27
C HIS A 172 -0.25 3.08 -2.93
N ASP A 173 -0.59 4.23 -2.35
CA ASP A 173 -1.48 5.20 -3.00
C ASP A 173 -0.61 6.21 -3.76
N PRO A 174 -0.71 6.28 -5.12
CA PRO A 174 0.05 7.26 -5.90
C PRO A 174 -0.22 8.72 -5.50
N LEU A 175 -1.39 9.01 -4.92
CA LEU A 175 -1.72 10.35 -4.44
C LEU A 175 -0.99 10.71 -3.14
N GLU A 176 -0.71 9.71 -2.30
CA GLU A 176 0.10 9.92 -1.09
C GLU A 176 1.60 9.94 -1.41
N ALA A 177 2.05 9.20 -2.43
CA ALA A 177 3.46 9.21 -2.88
C ALA A 177 3.93 10.60 -3.30
N GLY A 178 3.06 11.41 -3.93
CA GLY A 178 3.37 12.81 -4.24
C GLY A 178 3.56 13.70 -3.00
N LEU A 179 3.02 13.30 -1.87
CA LEU A 179 3.21 14.00 -0.58
C LEU A 179 4.39 13.42 0.22
N GLU A 180 4.74 12.15 0.01
CA GLU A 180 5.85 11.47 0.70
C GLU A 180 7.18 11.63 -0.06
N ASP A 181 7.17 11.72 -1.41
CA ASP A 181 8.38 11.94 -2.22
C ASP A 181 8.88 13.40 -2.15
N GLU A 182 7.98 14.37 -1.83
CA GLU A 182 8.38 15.74 -1.54
C GLU A 182 8.92 15.92 -0.11
N ALA A 183 8.63 14.99 0.79
CA ALA A 183 9.13 14.97 2.16
C ALA A 183 9.91 13.67 2.42
N GLY A 184 11.08 13.52 1.82
CA GLY A 184 12.07 12.56 2.30
C GLY A 184 12.28 12.78 3.82
N PRO A 185 12.50 11.74 4.63
CA PRO A 185 12.71 11.91 6.07
C PRO A 185 13.89 12.87 6.31
N GLY A 186 13.59 14.10 6.71
CA GLY A 186 14.56 15.14 7.02
C GLY A 186 14.68 16.30 6.04
N SER A 187 14.04 16.28 4.86
CA SER A 187 14.08 17.41 3.93
C SER A 187 12.79 18.24 4.02
N LEU A 188 12.90 19.38 4.67
CA LEU A 188 11.82 20.38 4.73
C LEU A 188 11.97 21.34 3.55
N ARG A 189 11.46 20.94 2.38
CA ARG A 189 11.55 21.70 1.11
C ARG A 189 10.37 22.63 0.91
N SER A 190 10.63 23.72 0.20
CA SER A 190 9.57 24.62 -0.23
C SER A 190 8.71 23.95 -1.31
N PRO A 191 7.37 23.83 -1.13
CA PRO A 191 6.48 23.21 -2.11
C PRO A 191 6.22 24.12 -3.32
N MET A 192 6.54 25.40 -3.25
CA MET A 192 6.30 26.39 -4.29
C MET A 192 7.18 27.63 -4.08
N PRO A 193 7.44 28.43 -5.13
CA PRO A 193 8.16 29.67 -4.96
C PRO A 193 7.35 30.67 -4.12
N GLY A 194 8.01 31.35 -3.19
CA GLY A 194 7.36 32.24 -2.24
C GLY A 194 8.31 33.11 -1.43
N LYS A 195 7.79 33.68 -0.35
CA LYS A 195 8.54 34.49 0.59
C LYS A 195 8.40 33.90 2.00
N VAL A 196 9.52 33.81 2.73
CA VAL A 196 9.50 33.42 4.14
C VAL A 196 8.88 34.56 4.95
N LEU A 197 7.74 34.35 5.59
CA LEU A 197 7.10 35.31 6.46
C LEU A 197 7.73 35.30 7.85
N ASP A 198 7.89 34.11 8.42
CA ASP A 198 8.42 33.96 9.76
C ASP A 198 9.14 32.61 9.93
N VAL A 199 10.12 32.59 10.86
CA VAL A 199 10.86 31.40 11.26
C VAL A 199 10.61 31.20 12.75
N LEU A 200 9.89 30.13 13.10
CA LEU A 200 9.35 29.89 14.45
C LEU A 200 10.27 29.02 15.32
N VAL A 201 11.36 28.51 14.76
CA VAL A 201 12.33 27.65 15.47
C VAL A 201 13.75 28.18 15.32
N SER A 202 14.65 27.73 16.18
CA SER A 202 16.08 28.03 16.15
C SER A 202 16.91 26.77 15.95
N GLU A 203 18.14 26.94 15.44
CA GLU A 203 19.10 25.85 15.35
C GLU A 203 19.38 25.23 16.73
N GLY A 204 19.30 23.93 16.85
CA GLY A 204 19.43 23.19 18.10
C GLY A 204 18.12 22.94 18.85
N ASP A 205 17.00 23.50 18.39
CA ASP A 205 15.70 23.28 19.04
C ASP A 205 15.21 21.83 18.83
N LYS A 206 14.68 21.24 19.91
CA LYS A 206 13.97 19.97 19.88
C LYS A 206 12.51 20.21 19.58
N VAL A 207 12.01 19.60 18.52
CA VAL A 207 10.64 19.75 18.07
C VAL A 207 9.93 18.39 18.02
N GLN A 208 8.62 18.41 18.20
CA GLN A 208 7.76 17.25 18.05
C GLN A 208 7.12 17.24 16.66
N ARG A 209 6.73 16.09 16.19
CA ARG A 209 5.98 15.94 14.93
C ARG A 209 4.80 16.91 14.90
N GLY A 210 4.69 17.68 13.81
CA GLY A 210 3.63 18.66 13.60
C GLY A 210 3.92 20.04 14.21
N THR A 211 5.07 20.25 14.88
CA THR A 211 5.47 21.58 15.37
C THR A 211 5.69 22.53 14.19
N PRO A 212 5.03 23.72 14.16
CA PRO A 212 5.28 24.73 13.13
C PRO A 212 6.73 25.23 13.18
N MET A 213 7.40 25.27 12.04
CA MET A 213 8.81 25.64 11.92
C MET A 213 9.01 26.92 11.09
N ILE A 214 8.40 27.00 9.92
CA ILE A 214 8.49 28.17 9.03
C ILE A 214 7.12 28.48 8.45
N ILE A 215 6.81 29.77 8.31
CA ILE A 215 5.63 30.26 7.61
C ILE A 215 6.07 30.90 6.30
N LEU A 216 5.50 30.40 5.18
CA LEU A 216 5.73 30.89 3.83
C LEU A 216 4.50 31.61 3.31
N GLU A 217 4.70 32.69 2.57
CA GLU A 217 3.66 33.31 1.74
C GLU A 217 3.91 33.00 0.27
N ALA A 218 2.95 32.35 -0.35
CA ALA A 218 2.96 32.09 -1.79
C ALA A 218 1.56 32.32 -2.37
N MET A 219 1.46 33.02 -3.48
CA MET A 219 0.17 33.29 -4.16
C MET A 219 -0.91 33.92 -3.25
N LYS A 220 -0.51 34.75 -2.26
CA LYS A 220 -1.37 35.39 -1.25
C LYS A 220 -2.01 34.40 -0.26
N MET A 221 -1.43 33.23 -0.09
CA MET A 221 -1.80 32.24 0.91
C MET A 221 -0.61 31.97 1.83
N GLU A 222 -0.87 31.74 3.11
CA GLU A 222 0.13 31.34 4.07
C GLU A 222 0.22 29.81 4.14
N HIS A 223 1.43 29.30 3.99
CA HIS A 223 1.75 27.89 4.14
C HIS A 223 2.65 27.69 5.35
N THR A 224 2.23 26.86 6.29
CA THR A 224 3.03 26.50 7.45
C THR A 224 3.76 25.19 7.21
N ILE A 225 5.09 25.23 7.23
CA ILE A 225 5.94 24.05 7.20
C ILE A 225 6.09 23.54 8.62
N VAL A 226 5.80 22.24 8.81
CA VAL A 226 5.80 21.60 10.13
C VAL A 226 6.81 20.46 10.20
N ALA A 227 7.27 20.12 11.41
CA ALA A 227 8.19 19.02 11.64
C ALA A 227 7.56 17.66 11.25
N PRO A 228 8.23 16.83 10.43
CA PRO A 228 7.71 15.54 9.96
C PRO A 228 7.75 14.43 11.02
N ALA A 229 8.64 14.57 12.01
CA ALA A 229 8.85 13.62 13.11
C ALA A 229 9.33 14.37 14.36
N ASP A 230 9.50 13.64 15.46
CA ASP A 230 10.21 14.13 16.63
C ASP A 230 11.71 14.17 16.31
N GLY A 231 12.41 15.25 16.72
CA GLY A 231 13.83 15.39 16.41
C GLY A 231 14.39 16.77 16.70
N THR A 232 15.56 17.08 16.14
CA THR A 232 16.30 18.31 16.40
C THR A 232 16.56 19.08 15.09
N VAL A 233 16.34 20.42 15.14
CA VAL A 233 16.66 21.33 14.03
C VAL A 233 18.18 21.48 13.96
N THR A 234 18.80 21.08 12.87
CA THR A 234 20.27 21.15 12.70
C THR A 234 20.69 22.47 12.06
N ARG A 235 19.90 22.96 11.08
CA ARG A 235 20.23 24.20 10.37
C ARG A 235 19.00 24.86 9.78
N ILE A 236 19.00 26.20 9.73
CA ILE A 236 17.98 27.00 9.06
C ILE A 236 18.64 27.75 7.90
N ASN A 237 18.19 27.50 6.67
CA ASN A 237 18.83 27.98 5.45
C ASN A 237 18.33 29.37 5.00
N TYR A 238 17.15 29.80 5.48
CA TYR A 238 16.51 31.06 5.09
C TYR A 238 15.99 31.83 6.29
N ALA A 239 16.01 33.15 6.19
CA ALA A 239 15.52 34.08 7.22
C ALA A 239 14.16 34.67 6.82
N ALA A 240 13.45 35.24 7.80
CA ALA A 240 12.21 35.97 7.53
C ALA A 240 12.48 37.13 6.57
N GLY A 241 11.70 37.21 5.50
CA GLY A 241 11.83 38.19 4.43
C GLY A 241 12.50 37.68 3.16
N ASP A 242 13.15 36.50 3.18
CA ASP A 242 13.84 35.94 2.03
C ASP A 242 12.84 35.42 0.98
N LEU A 243 13.22 35.56 -0.29
CA LEU A 243 12.52 34.95 -1.41
C LEU A 243 13.12 33.58 -1.68
N ILE A 244 12.27 32.59 -1.88
CA ILE A 244 12.66 31.19 -2.09
C ILE A 244 12.03 30.64 -3.36
N ASP A 245 12.76 29.74 -4.01
CA ASP A 245 12.28 28.96 -5.16
C ASP A 245 11.65 27.64 -4.68
N GLU A 246 10.90 27.00 -5.57
CA GLU A 246 10.35 25.66 -5.36
C GLU A 246 11.48 24.63 -5.19
N GLY A 247 11.29 23.68 -4.27
CA GLY A 247 12.19 22.55 -4.06
C GLY A 247 13.47 22.87 -3.28
N VAL A 248 13.65 24.10 -2.76
CA VAL A 248 14.81 24.44 -1.91
C VAL A 248 14.63 23.92 -0.48
N ASP A 249 15.72 23.43 0.12
CA ASP A 249 15.73 22.97 1.50
C ASP A 249 15.68 24.16 2.46
N LEU A 250 14.60 24.27 3.25
CA LEU A 250 14.36 25.38 4.18
C LEU A 250 15.03 25.14 5.52
N VAL A 251 14.93 23.92 6.01
CA VAL A 251 15.46 23.50 7.32
C VAL A 251 16.11 22.14 7.17
N GLU A 252 17.28 21.97 7.76
CA GLU A 252 17.89 20.66 7.95
C GLU A 252 17.46 20.13 9.31
N PHE A 253 17.03 18.87 9.35
CA PHE A 253 16.39 18.26 10.51
C PHE A 253 16.91 16.85 10.71
N GLU A 254 17.23 16.49 11.95
CA GLU A 254 17.64 15.13 12.33
C GLU A 254 16.57 14.53 13.22
N ALA A 255 15.95 13.43 12.74
CA ALA A 255 14.94 12.69 13.49
C ALA A 255 15.62 11.88 14.62
N ASP A 256 14.99 11.86 15.81
CA ASP A 256 15.47 11.13 17.01
C ASP A 256 15.35 9.59 16.85
#